data_96288aebfb73a578a972686da89f99a1
#
_entry.id   96288aebfb73a578a972686da89f99a1
#
_cell.length_a   1.000
_cell.length_b   1.000
_cell.length_c   1.000
_cell.angle_alpha   90.00
_cell.angle_beta   90.00
_cell.angle_gamma   90.00
#
_symmetry.space_group_name_H-M   'P 1'
#
loop_
_entity.id
_entity.type
_entity.pdbx_description
1 polymer ?
#
loop_
_entity_poly.entity_id
_entity_poly.type
_entity_poly.pdbx_seq_one_letter_code
_entity_poly.pdbx_strand_id
1 'polypeptide(L)'
;MIRGVFSSLCGSTEDMGEMNQSIVGVMGWECDGRELHYPLSVYQAVLTGHLSLMSQRTVRLVTLGCKVNQYETQLVKEALVQNGFREVDETETADLCVVNTCTVTGDGDYKSRKIIRALARDNPGTRTIVMGCYATRDPQAVQELPGVFEVVTDKRELPDVLSRQGVYDIPDGISFFEGRKRAYVKVQDGCILRCSYCIIPKVRPGLNSRTPESIEEEVRRLIANGHKEIVLTGIHLGHYGVDTTRGKTGLPPFRLWHLMRKLDQIPGEWRMRLSSIEANEVDEDFFRAAADCEHLCPQFHPALQSGSDGVLTRMRRRYRVGRFLEKLDRIRQIMPSAAFTTDVIVGFPGETDAEFEETVNTCRQARFMKIHIFPYSQRRGTPAADYPDQVPAETRKSRIQHLASVERGLAMDYYRLMVGEPLEVLVE
;
A
#
# COMPACT_ATOMS: atom_id res chain seq x y z
N MET A 1 -25.61 -0.36 -23.12
CA MET A 1 -24.54 0.65 -23.34
C MET A 1 -24.76 1.45 -24.60
N ILE A 2 -25.03 0.85 -25.75
CA ILE A 2 -25.30 1.58 -27.02
C ILE A 2 -26.53 2.50 -26.91
N ARG A 3 -27.59 2.11 -26.21
CA ARG A 3 -28.76 2.97 -25.95
C ARG A 3 -28.44 4.23 -25.14
N GLY A 4 -27.48 4.16 -24.21
CA GLY A 4 -27.09 5.31 -23.39
C GLY A 4 -26.28 6.37 -24.14
N VAL A 5 -25.49 5.98 -25.12
CA VAL A 5 -24.68 6.90 -25.94
C VAL A 5 -25.54 7.66 -26.93
N PHE A 6 -26.56 6.98 -27.50
CA PHE A 6 -27.49 7.62 -28.46
C PHE A 6 -28.52 8.51 -27.78
N SER A 7 -28.98 8.18 -26.57
CA SER A 7 -29.96 9.03 -25.85
C SER A 7 -29.36 10.31 -25.26
N SER A 8 -28.05 10.38 -25.11
CA SER A 8 -27.36 11.61 -24.68
C SER A 8 -27.02 12.57 -25.85
N LEU A 9 -27.12 12.08 -27.08
CA LEU A 9 -26.76 12.88 -28.29
C LEU A 9 -27.97 13.42 -29.04
N CYS A 10 -29.13 12.78 -28.99
CA CYS A 10 -30.39 13.27 -29.57
C CYS A 10 -31.58 12.64 -28.87
N GLY A 11 -32.52 13.48 -28.45
CA GLY A 11 -33.69 13.08 -27.63
C GLY A 11 -34.56 11.99 -28.25
N SER A 12 -35.08 11.16 -27.38
CA SER A 12 -36.08 10.08 -27.43
C SER A 12 -36.07 9.05 -28.58
N THR A 13 -36.18 7.80 -28.17
CA THR A 13 -36.12 6.58 -28.99
C THR A 13 -37.37 6.30 -29.86
N GLU A 14 -38.32 7.21 -29.98
CA GLU A 14 -39.55 7.00 -30.73
C GLU A 14 -39.38 7.16 -32.26
N ASP A 15 -38.34 7.84 -32.77
CA ASP A 15 -38.10 8.05 -34.18
C ASP A 15 -37.37 6.92 -34.94
N MET A 16 -37.16 5.80 -34.29
CA MET A 16 -36.42 4.67 -34.90
C MET A 16 -37.29 3.66 -35.66
N GLY A 17 -38.61 3.92 -35.75
CA GLY A 17 -39.59 2.98 -36.34
C GLY A 17 -39.74 2.98 -37.86
N GLU A 18 -39.36 4.04 -38.54
CA GLU A 18 -39.65 4.22 -40.02
C GLU A 18 -38.45 4.07 -40.97
N MET A 19 -37.31 3.65 -40.51
CA MET A 19 -36.06 3.67 -41.31
C MET A 19 -35.72 2.37 -42.05
N ASN A 20 -36.69 1.64 -42.57
CA ASN A 20 -36.37 0.30 -43.14
C ASN A 20 -36.53 0.20 -44.68
N GLN A 21 -36.62 1.25 -45.43
CA GLN A 21 -36.63 1.11 -46.92
C GLN A 21 -35.90 2.25 -47.61
N SER A 22 -34.76 1.93 -48.22
CA SER A 22 -33.93 2.65 -49.16
C SER A 22 -32.63 3.25 -48.60
N ILE A 23 -31.59 2.43 -48.63
CA ILE A 23 -30.23 2.87 -48.32
C ILE A 23 -29.31 2.52 -49.47
N VAL A 24 -29.04 3.50 -50.31
CA VAL A 24 -27.79 3.62 -51.10
C VAL A 24 -27.33 5.05 -50.93
N GLY A 25 -26.36 5.29 -50.08
CA GLY A 25 -25.77 6.64 -49.92
C GLY A 25 -25.38 6.94 -48.48
N VAL A 26 -24.54 7.90 -48.29
CA VAL A 26 -24.12 8.43 -46.99
C VAL A 26 -25.34 9.02 -46.27
N MET A 27 -25.69 8.54 -45.09
CA MET A 27 -26.71 9.18 -44.26
C MET A 27 -26.09 10.31 -43.43
N GLY A 28 -26.62 11.49 -43.55
CA GLY A 28 -26.32 12.64 -42.71
C GLY A 28 -27.37 12.79 -41.60
N TRP A 29 -26.96 13.13 -40.40
CA TRP A 29 -27.82 13.54 -39.30
C TRP A 29 -27.51 14.98 -38.93
N GLU A 30 -28.54 15.77 -38.73
CA GLU A 30 -28.39 17.12 -38.16
C GLU A 30 -28.51 17.03 -36.64
N CYS A 31 -27.48 17.46 -35.93
CA CYS A 31 -27.53 17.72 -34.52
C CYS A 31 -26.95 19.12 -34.29
N ASP A 32 -27.72 20.01 -33.68
CA ASP A 32 -27.34 21.40 -33.43
C ASP A 32 -26.88 22.18 -34.72
N GLY A 33 -27.52 21.91 -35.86
CA GLY A 33 -27.21 22.62 -37.12
C GLY A 33 -25.89 22.21 -37.80
N ARG A 34 -25.38 21.02 -37.50
CA ARG A 34 -24.19 20.44 -38.15
C ARG A 34 -24.50 19.07 -38.74
N GLU A 35 -24.19 18.86 -40.00
CA GLU A 35 -24.22 17.54 -40.65
C GLU A 35 -22.99 16.72 -40.24
N LEU A 36 -23.22 15.55 -39.66
CA LEU A 36 -22.19 14.57 -39.30
C LEU A 36 -22.26 13.40 -40.29
N HIS A 37 -21.22 13.23 -41.12
CA HIS A 37 -21.10 12.13 -42.07
C HIS A 37 -20.19 11.05 -41.50
N TYR A 38 -20.71 9.84 -41.31
CA TYR A 38 -19.93 8.66 -40.92
C TYR A 38 -19.73 7.71 -42.12
N PRO A 39 -18.57 7.06 -42.26
CA PRO A 39 -18.34 6.06 -43.29
C PRO A 39 -19.27 4.86 -43.13
N LEU A 40 -19.74 4.31 -44.25
CA LEU A 40 -20.64 3.13 -44.30
C LEU A 40 -20.10 1.93 -43.50
N SER A 41 -18.77 1.80 -43.36
CA SER A 41 -18.10 0.75 -42.57
C SER A 41 -18.45 0.82 -41.07
N VAL A 42 -18.70 1.99 -40.51
CA VAL A 42 -19.13 2.16 -39.12
C VAL A 42 -20.59 1.74 -38.96
N TYR A 43 -21.42 2.03 -39.96
CA TYR A 43 -22.83 1.62 -39.96
C TYR A 43 -23.01 0.11 -40.18
N GLN A 44 -22.24 -0.49 -41.09
CA GLN A 44 -22.24 -1.95 -41.24
C GLN A 44 -21.78 -2.67 -39.98
N ALA A 45 -20.78 -2.15 -39.23
CA ALA A 45 -20.36 -2.69 -37.97
C ALA A 45 -21.46 -2.63 -36.88
N VAL A 46 -22.31 -1.60 -36.91
CA VAL A 46 -23.45 -1.46 -35.98
C VAL A 46 -24.64 -2.31 -36.37
N LEU A 47 -24.98 -2.38 -37.68
CA LEU A 47 -26.17 -3.11 -38.19
C LEU A 47 -25.96 -4.64 -38.27
N THR A 48 -24.73 -5.10 -38.47
CA THR A 48 -24.47 -6.55 -38.59
C THR A 48 -24.25 -7.23 -37.24
N GLY A 49 -24.37 -6.51 -36.11
CA GLY A 49 -24.06 -7.06 -34.81
C GLY A 49 -22.59 -7.50 -34.65
N HIS A 50 -21.76 -7.14 -35.66
CA HIS A 50 -20.33 -7.38 -35.69
C HIS A 50 -19.54 -6.26 -34.98
N LEU A 51 -20.15 -5.47 -34.09
CA LEU A 51 -19.51 -5.25 -32.82
C LEU A 51 -19.52 -6.64 -32.17
N SER A 52 -18.62 -7.49 -32.61
CA SER A 52 -18.09 -8.56 -31.82
C SER A 52 -18.09 -8.00 -30.42
N LEU A 53 -18.75 -8.61 -29.48
CA LEU A 53 -18.44 -8.49 -28.06
C LEU A 53 -16.92 -8.62 -28.04
N MET A 54 -16.20 -7.50 -28.14
CA MET A 54 -14.77 -7.49 -27.85
C MET A 54 -14.78 -8.04 -26.46
N SER A 55 -14.38 -9.28 -26.32
CA SER A 55 -14.37 -9.96 -25.03
C SER A 55 -13.65 -8.99 -24.11
N GLN A 56 -14.36 -8.51 -23.12
CA GLN A 56 -13.81 -7.50 -22.19
C GLN A 56 -12.49 -8.03 -21.70
N ARG A 57 -11.40 -7.31 -21.98
CA ARG A 57 -10.06 -7.75 -21.58
C ARG A 57 -10.04 -8.05 -20.09
N THR A 58 -9.47 -9.16 -19.74
CA THR A 58 -9.43 -9.64 -18.36
C THR A 58 -8.07 -9.35 -17.71
N VAL A 59 -8.10 -9.02 -16.43
CA VAL A 59 -6.88 -8.80 -15.65
C VAL A 59 -6.93 -9.56 -14.33
N ARG A 60 -5.80 -10.15 -13.97
CA ARG A 60 -5.58 -10.74 -12.65
C ARG A 60 -4.50 -9.96 -11.92
N LEU A 61 -4.81 -9.53 -10.69
CA LEU A 61 -3.88 -8.78 -9.86
C LEU A 61 -3.42 -9.62 -8.66
N VAL A 62 -2.12 -9.61 -8.42
CA VAL A 62 -1.54 -10.33 -7.29
C VAL A 62 -0.62 -9.40 -6.51
N THR A 63 -0.87 -9.27 -5.21
CA THR A 63 -0.08 -8.42 -4.33
C THR A 63 0.70 -9.22 -3.31
N LEU A 64 1.98 -8.94 -3.23
CA LEU A 64 2.87 -9.39 -2.17
C LEU A 64 3.40 -8.19 -1.38
N GLY A 65 3.60 -8.38 -0.07
CA GLY A 65 4.27 -7.41 0.78
C GLY A 65 3.36 -6.56 1.64
N CYS A 66 3.67 -5.26 1.73
CA CYS A 66 3.14 -4.34 2.73
C CYS A 66 1.86 -3.61 2.28
N LYS A 67 1.29 -2.80 3.19
CA LYS A 67 0.12 -1.94 2.93
C LYS A 67 0.34 -0.98 1.75
N VAL A 68 1.58 -0.50 1.56
CA VAL A 68 1.93 0.35 0.42
C VAL A 68 1.78 -0.40 -0.90
N ASN A 69 2.24 -1.66 -0.97
CA ASN A 69 2.04 -2.49 -2.17
C ASN A 69 0.54 -2.77 -2.42
N GLN A 70 -0.23 -3.02 -1.35
CA GLN A 70 -1.67 -3.24 -1.48
C GLN A 70 -2.38 -2.00 -2.06
N TYR A 71 -2.06 -0.81 -1.55
CA TYR A 71 -2.54 0.44 -2.10
C TYR A 71 -2.19 0.61 -3.58
N GLU A 72 -0.93 0.36 -3.94
CA GLU A 72 -0.45 0.52 -5.31
C GLU A 72 -1.12 -0.46 -6.29
N THR A 73 -1.38 -1.69 -5.84
CA THR A 73 -2.14 -2.65 -6.65
C THR A 73 -3.59 -2.22 -6.81
N GLN A 74 -4.22 -1.68 -5.76
CA GLN A 74 -5.58 -1.16 -5.85
C GLN A 74 -5.68 0.01 -6.84
N LEU A 75 -4.71 0.92 -6.83
CA LEU A 75 -4.64 2.03 -7.78
C LEU A 75 -4.54 1.53 -9.23
N VAL A 76 -3.69 0.53 -9.49
CA VAL A 76 -3.56 -0.11 -10.80
C VAL A 76 -4.85 -0.83 -11.19
N LYS A 77 -5.50 -1.50 -10.25
CA LYS A 77 -6.80 -2.14 -10.47
C LYS A 77 -7.84 -1.12 -10.94
N GLU A 78 -8.00 -0.03 -10.22
CA GLU A 78 -8.97 1.01 -10.58
C GLU A 78 -8.68 1.62 -11.95
N ALA A 79 -7.40 1.90 -12.25
CA ALA A 79 -7.00 2.37 -13.57
C ALA A 79 -7.38 1.38 -14.68
N LEU A 80 -7.09 0.10 -14.51
CA LEU A 80 -7.42 -0.93 -15.50
C LEU A 80 -8.94 -1.09 -15.67
N VAL A 81 -9.69 -1.16 -14.58
CA VAL A 81 -11.15 -1.33 -14.61
C VAL A 81 -11.84 -0.12 -15.25
N GLN A 82 -11.42 1.11 -14.93
CA GLN A 82 -11.93 2.34 -15.57
C GLN A 82 -11.67 2.39 -17.07
N ASN A 83 -10.60 1.74 -17.53
CA ASN A 83 -10.27 1.62 -18.95
C ASN A 83 -10.76 0.30 -19.59
N GLY A 84 -11.79 -0.33 -19.01
CA GLY A 84 -12.56 -1.41 -19.62
C GLY A 84 -12.04 -2.83 -19.39
N PHE A 85 -11.07 -3.04 -18.48
CA PHE A 85 -10.69 -4.37 -18.05
C PHE A 85 -11.68 -4.91 -17.02
N ARG A 86 -11.85 -6.23 -17.01
CA ARG A 86 -12.56 -6.96 -15.95
C ARG A 86 -11.55 -7.73 -15.11
N GLU A 87 -11.61 -7.55 -13.80
CA GLU A 87 -10.82 -8.38 -12.90
C GLU A 87 -11.37 -9.81 -12.86
N VAL A 88 -10.46 -10.77 -12.80
CA VAL A 88 -10.77 -12.19 -12.68
C VAL A 88 -10.00 -12.81 -11.52
N ASP A 89 -10.58 -13.84 -10.94
CA ASP A 89 -9.97 -14.61 -9.87
C ASP A 89 -9.04 -15.74 -10.39
N GLU A 90 -8.65 -16.65 -9.52
CA GLU A 90 -7.74 -17.75 -9.86
C GLU A 90 -8.37 -18.88 -10.69
N THR A 91 -9.68 -18.88 -10.84
CA THR A 91 -10.42 -19.91 -11.57
C THR A 91 -10.58 -19.58 -13.05
N GLU A 92 -10.32 -18.34 -13.44
CA GLU A 92 -10.47 -17.83 -14.80
C GLU A 92 -9.12 -17.39 -15.39
N THR A 93 -8.92 -17.63 -16.68
CA THR A 93 -7.72 -17.17 -17.41
C THR A 93 -7.78 -15.66 -17.66
N ALA A 94 -6.68 -14.97 -17.38
CA ALA A 94 -6.56 -13.53 -17.61
C ALA A 94 -5.74 -13.23 -18.87
N ASP A 95 -6.12 -12.19 -19.61
CA ASP A 95 -5.33 -11.64 -20.73
C ASP A 95 -4.06 -10.95 -20.24
N LEU A 96 -4.15 -10.34 -19.06
CA LEU A 96 -3.06 -9.60 -18.42
C LEU A 96 -2.97 -9.99 -16.94
N CYS A 97 -1.76 -10.27 -16.45
CA CYS A 97 -1.48 -10.37 -15.03
C CYS A 97 -0.64 -9.19 -14.56
N VAL A 98 -0.93 -8.63 -13.39
CA VAL A 98 -0.09 -7.64 -12.73
C VAL A 98 0.34 -8.18 -11.37
N VAL A 99 1.66 -8.30 -11.14
CA VAL A 99 2.22 -8.82 -9.89
C VAL A 99 3.01 -7.74 -9.19
N ASN A 100 2.53 -7.29 -8.04
CA ASN A 100 3.25 -6.36 -7.19
C ASN A 100 4.07 -7.13 -6.15
N THR A 101 5.39 -7.03 -6.26
CA THR A 101 6.36 -7.91 -5.59
C THR A 101 6.98 -7.30 -4.34
N CYS A 102 7.42 -8.15 -3.42
CA CYS A 102 8.11 -7.78 -2.19
C CYS A 102 9.54 -8.32 -2.18
N THR A 103 10.49 -7.58 -1.57
CA THR A 103 11.89 -7.98 -1.40
C THR A 103 12.44 -7.68 0.01
N VAL A 104 11.58 -7.38 0.98
CA VAL A 104 12.03 -7.05 2.35
C VAL A 104 12.74 -8.23 3.00
N THR A 105 12.29 -9.46 2.72
CA THR A 105 12.90 -10.70 3.21
C THR A 105 13.25 -11.64 2.06
N GLY A 106 14.12 -12.62 2.30
CA GLY A 106 14.43 -13.70 1.34
C GLY A 106 13.18 -14.49 0.94
N ASP A 107 12.27 -14.72 1.88
CA ASP A 107 10.98 -15.35 1.64
C ASP A 107 10.10 -14.52 0.70
N GLY A 108 10.18 -13.19 0.78
CA GLY A 108 9.48 -12.29 -0.14
C GLY A 108 9.90 -12.50 -1.59
N ASP A 109 11.21 -12.60 -1.85
CA ASP A 109 11.74 -12.90 -3.19
C ASP A 109 11.32 -14.30 -3.67
N TYR A 110 11.42 -15.29 -2.79
CA TYR A 110 11.05 -16.67 -3.11
C TYR A 110 9.55 -16.76 -3.47
N LYS A 111 8.68 -16.17 -2.68
CA LYS A 111 7.24 -16.14 -2.92
C LYS A 111 6.92 -15.38 -4.22
N SER A 112 7.59 -14.26 -4.48
CA SER A 112 7.42 -13.51 -5.73
C SER A 112 7.72 -14.39 -6.95
N ARG A 113 8.88 -15.06 -6.98
CA ARG A 113 9.25 -15.97 -8.06
C ARG A 113 8.30 -17.16 -8.19
N LYS A 114 7.85 -17.72 -7.05
CA LYS A 114 6.91 -18.86 -7.05
C LYS A 114 5.58 -18.48 -7.69
N ILE A 115 5.03 -17.33 -7.35
CA ILE A 115 3.76 -16.84 -7.88
C ILE A 115 3.87 -16.54 -9.37
N ILE A 116 4.92 -15.83 -9.82
CA ILE A 116 5.10 -15.53 -11.24
C ILE A 116 5.18 -16.82 -12.08
N ARG A 117 5.94 -17.83 -11.61
CA ARG A 117 6.01 -19.14 -12.28
C ARG A 117 4.68 -19.89 -12.29
N ALA A 118 3.90 -19.79 -11.21
CA ALA A 118 2.58 -20.39 -11.14
C ALA A 118 1.62 -19.74 -12.14
N LEU A 119 1.60 -18.41 -12.22
CA LEU A 119 0.79 -17.67 -13.18
C LEU A 119 1.11 -18.04 -14.63
N ALA A 120 2.39 -18.14 -14.98
CA ALA A 120 2.80 -18.52 -16.33
C ALA A 120 2.43 -19.99 -16.68
N ARG A 121 2.45 -20.88 -15.70
CA ARG A 121 2.04 -22.28 -15.87
C ARG A 121 0.51 -22.43 -16.01
N ASP A 122 -0.22 -21.73 -15.12
CA ASP A 122 -1.67 -21.88 -14.97
C ASP A 122 -2.44 -21.03 -15.99
N ASN A 123 -1.78 -20.05 -16.61
CA ASN A 123 -2.33 -19.17 -17.65
C ASN A 123 -1.37 -19.09 -18.87
N PRO A 124 -1.27 -20.14 -19.67
CA PRO A 124 -0.42 -20.14 -20.86
C PRO A 124 -0.80 -19.02 -21.82
N GLY A 125 0.17 -18.21 -22.25
CA GLY A 125 -0.04 -17.08 -23.16
C GLY A 125 -0.41 -15.75 -22.49
N THR A 126 -0.68 -15.73 -21.19
CA THR A 126 -0.92 -14.48 -20.44
C THR A 126 0.35 -13.63 -20.35
N ARG A 127 0.19 -12.34 -20.54
CA ARG A 127 1.27 -11.36 -20.38
C ARG A 127 1.32 -10.88 -18.93
N THR A 128 2.47 -11.01 -18.29
CA THR A 128 2.63 -10.58 -16.90
C THR A 128 3.47 -9.31 -16.81
N ILE A 129 2.90 -8.25 -16.22
CA ILE A 129 3.63 -7.05 -15.79
C ILE A 129 4.05 -7.27 -14.33
N VAL A 130 5.33 -7.11 -14.04
CA VAL A 130 5.86 -7.26 -12.68
C VAL A 130 6.35 -5.92 -12.17
N MET A 131 5.82 -5.49 -11.04
CA MET A 131 6.17 -4.24 -10.37
C MET A 131 6.57 -4.49 -8.90
N GLY A 132 6.95 -3.44 -8.19
CA GLY A 132 7.23 -3.50 -6.76
C GLY A 132 8.70 -3.70 -6.41
N CYS A 133 8.97 -3.94 -5.12
CA CYS A 133 10.33 -3.85 -4.58
C CYS A 133 11.29 -4.92 -5.14
N TYR A 134 10.83 -6.11 -5.48
CA TYR A 134 11.68 -7.13 -6.09
C TYR A 134 11.98 -6.82 -7.55
N ALA A 135 11.01 -6.32 -8.30
CA ALA A 135 11.20 -5.85 -9.68
C ALA A 135 12.27 -4.74 -9.76
N THR A 136 12.23 -3.78 -8.82
CA THR A 136 13.25 -2.73 -8.75
C THR A 136 14.62 -3.23 -8.32
N ARG A 137 14.67 -4.22 -7.40
CA ARG A 137 15.93 -4.72 -6.86
C ARG A 137 16.72 -5.57 -7.86
N ASP A 138 16.04 -6.40 -8.61
CA ASP A 138 16.66 -7.41 -9.47
C ASP A 138 15.85 -7.59 -10.76
N PRO A 139 15.81 -6.54 -11.59
CA PRO A 139 14.96 -6.52 -12.78
C PRO A 139 15.32 -7.58 -13.80
N GLN A 140 16.61 -7.89 -13.92
CA GLN A 140 17.08 -8.91 -14.85
C GLN A 140 16.59 -10.31 -14.44
N ALA A 141 16.75 -10.68 -13.16
CA ALA A 141 16.26 -11.96 -12.67
C ALA A 141 14.73 -12.09 -12.74
N VAL A 142 14.01 -10.97 -12.68
CA VAL A 142 12.54 -10.94 -12.85
C VAL A 142 12.19 -11.08 -14.34
N GLN A 143 12.88 -10.40 -15.25
CA GLN A 143 12.63 -10.47 -16.68
C GLN A 143 12.85 -11.88 -17.26
N GLU A 144 13.77 -12.65 -16.68
CA GLU A 144 14.05 -14.03 -17.08
C GLU A 144 12.98 -15.04 -16.62
N LEU A 145 12.00 -14.62 -15.79
CA LEU A 145 10.94 -15.52 -15.35
C LEU A 145 9.92 -15.76 -16.47
N PRO A 146 9.34 -16.97 -16.56
CA PRO A 146 8.38 -17.29 -17.61
C PRO A 146 7.14 -16.39 -17.55
N GLY A 147 6.63 -16.00 -18.73
CA GLY A 147 5.43 -15.18 -18.87
C GLY A 147 5.61 -13.71 -18.53
N VAL A 148 6.78 -13.27 -18.05
CA VAL A 148 7.06 -11.86 -17.79
C VAL A 148 7.20 -11.13 -19.11
N PHE A 149 6.26 -10.21 -19.33
CA PHE A 149 6.23 -9.36 -20.51
C PHE A 149 6.96 -8.03 -20.26
N GLU A 150 6.76 -7.46 -19.07
CA GLU A 150 7.31 -6.16 -18.71
C GLU A 150 7.66 -6.07 -17.22
N VAL A 151 8.75 -5.38 -16.89
CA VAL A 151 9.23 -5.17 -15.52
C VAL A 151 9.26 -3.66 -15.25
N VAL A 152 8.46 -3.21 -14.28
CA VAL A 152 8.43 -1.82 -13.83
C VAL A 152 9.47 -1.65 -12.72
N THR A 153 10.57 -1.01 -13.03
CA THR A 153 11.68 -0.77 -12.10
C THR A 153 11.50 0.51 -11.30
N ASP A 154 10.90 1.51 -11.91
CA ASP A 154 10.53 2.78 -11.32
C ASP A 154 9.03 3.02 -11.47
N LYS A 155 8.35 3.30 -10.39
CA LYS A 155 6.90 3.54 -10.42
C LYS A 155 6.47 4.75 -11.22
N ARG A 156 7.39 5.69 -11.47
CA ARG A 156 7.15 6.84 -12.36
C ARG A 156 6.95 6.40 -13.81
N GLU A 157 7.43 5.21 -14.18
CA GLU A 157 7.22 4.60 -15.49
C GLU A 157 5.84 3.90 -15.62
N LEU A 158 5.14 3.70 -14.49
CA LEU A 158 3.88 2.97 -14.49
C LEU A 158 2.82 3.56 -15.42
N PRO A 159 2.62 4.89 -15.52
CA PRO A 159 1.71 5.47 -16.49
C PRO A 159 2.04 5.09 -17.94
N ASP A 160 3.33 5.13 -18.32
CA ASP A 160 3.77 4.76 -19.67
C ASP A 160 3.58 3.25 -19.92
N VAL A 161 3.83 2.42 -18.92
CA VAL A 161 3.60 0.97 -19.01
C VAL A 161 2.12 0.67 -19.21
N LEU A 162 1.25 1.31 -18.45
CA LEU A 162 -0.20 1.14 -18.55
C LEU A 162 -0.77 1.70 -19.85
N SER A 163 -0.23 2.82 -20.36
CA SER A 163 -0.65 3.39 -21.64
C SER A 163 -0.43 2.43 -22.82
N ARG A 164 0.67 1.66 -22.79
CA ARG A 164 0.92 0.58 -23.76
C ARG A 164 -0.11 -0.56 -23.68
N GLN A 165 -0.87 -0.64 -22.60
CA GLN A 165 -1.99 -1.56 -22.44
C GLN A 165 -3.35 -0.90 -22.77
N GLY A 166 -3.36 0.34 -23.27
CA GLY A 166 -4.57 1.10 -23.56
C GLY A 166 -5.21 1.75 -22.35
N VAL A 167 -4.46 1.95 -21.28
CA VAL A 167 -4.90 2.61 -20.03
C VAL A 167 -4.30 4.00 -20.01
N TYR A 168 -5.10 5.02 -20.26
CA TYR A 168 -4.64 6.40 -20.37
C TYR A 168 -5.08 7.28 -19.20
N ASP A 169 -6.16 6.87 -18.52
CA ASP A 169 -6.69 7.60 -17.37
C ASP A 169 -6.33 6.83 -16.09
N ILE A 170 -5.38 7.39 -15.34
CA ILE A 170 -4.94 6.84 -14.05
C ILE A 170 -5.44 7.76 -12.95
N PRO A 171 -6.26 7.28 -12.02
CA PRO A 171 -6.82 8.11 -10.97
C PRO A 171 -5.75 8.64 -10.00
N ASP A 172 -5.95 9.87 -9.52
CA ASP A 172 -5.15 10.40 -8.40
C ASP A 172 -5.71 9.88 -7.07
N GLY A 173 -5.27 8.68 -6.71
CA GLY A 173 -5.73 7.96 -5.53
C GLY A 173 -6.88 6.99 -5.80
N ILE A 174 -7.18 6.15 -4.81
CA ILE A 174 -8.18 5.10 -4.92
C ILE A 174 -9.57 5.61 -4.52
N SER A 175 -10.59 4.95 -5.04
CA SER A 175 -12.00 5.25 -4.73
C SER A 175 -12.61 4.21 -3.81
N PHE A 176 -12.04 3.02 -3.78
CA PHE A 176 -12.58 1.86 -3.09
C PHE A 176 -11.45 0.91 -2.66
N PHE A 177 -11.70 0.11 -1.64
CA PHE A 177 -10.81 -0.99 -1.23
C PHE A 177 -11.67 -2.22 -1.01
N GLU A 178 -11.67 -3.11 -1.99
CA GLU A 178 -12.64 -4.20 -2.08
C GLU A 178 -12.63 -5.16 -0.90
N GLY A 179 -13.82 -5.62 -0.51
CA GLY A 179 -14.02 -6.61 0.54
C GLY A 179 -13.69 -6.13 1.95
N ARG A 180 -13.46 -4.81 2.17
CA ARG A 180 -13.08 -4.27 3.49
C ARG A 180 -13.77 -2.95 3.79
N LYS A 181 -14.05 -2.71 5.07
CA LYS A 181 -14.44 -1.39 5.57
C LYS A 181 -13.26 -0.48 5.89
N ARG A 182 -12.05 -1.04 5.85
CA ARG A 182 -10.76 -0.36 6.06
C ARG A 182 -10.06 -0.14 4.73
N ALA A 183 -9.69 1.12 4.43
CA ALA A 183 -8.88 1.45 3.27
C ALA A 183 -7.48 1.92 3.67
N TYR A 184 -6.49 1.64 2.83
CA TYR A 184 -5.13 2.17 2.98
C TYR A 184 -4.98 3.39 2.07
N VAL A 185 -4.44 4.48 2.61
CA VAL A 185 -4.09 5.69 1.85
C VAL A 185 -2.59 5.89 1.94
N LYS A 186 -1.90 5.75 0.81
CA LYS A 186 -0.46 6.02 0.73
C LYS A 186 -0.23 7.52 0.68
N VAL A 187 0.35 8.07 1.74
CA VAL A 187 0.64 9.51 1.85
C VAL A 187 2.11 9.83 1.54
N GLN A 188 3.00 8.83 1.68
CA GLN A 188 4.44 9.01 1.54
C GLN A 188 5.08 7.76 0.92
N ASP A 189 6.11 7.93 0.10
CA ASP A 189 6.93 6.85 -0.47
C ASP A 189 8.43 7.12 -0.25
N GLY A 190 9.21 6.04 -0.23
CA GLY A 190 10.65 6.10 -0.10
C GLY A 190 11.17 6.31 1.32
N CYS A 191 12.46 6.01 1.50
CA CYS A 191 13.16 6.15 2.77
C CYS A 191 14.62 6.53 2.54
N ILE A 192 15.14 7.47 3.35
CA ILE A 192 16.55 7.93 3.31
C ILE A 192 17.36 7.47 4.52
N LEU A 193 16.76 6.66 5.40
CA LEU A 193 17.49 6.07 6.52
C LEU A 193 18.52 5.04 6.02
N ARG A 194 19.55 4.85 6.81
CA ARG A 194 20.68 3.95 6.48
C ARG A 194 20.75 2.77 7.46
N CYS A 195 19.57 2.23 7.86
CA CYS A 195 19.54 1.05 8.70
C CYS A 195 20.34 -0.10 8.05
N SER A 196 21.23 -0.72 8.83
CA SER A 196 22.22 -1.65 8.26
C SER A 196 21.64 -2.92 7.66
N TYR A 197 20.42 -3.29 8.04
CA TYR A 197 19.70 -4.48 7.55
C TYR A 197 18.71 -4.20 6.42
N CYS A 198 18.43 -2.91 6.12
CA CYS A 198 17.27 -2.54 5.33
C CYS A 198 17.64 -2.30 3.86
N ILE A 199 16.92 -2.98 2.95
CA ILE A 199 17.09 -2.82 1.50
C ILE A 199 16.25 -1.66 0.94
N ILE A 200 15.28 -1.15 1.69
CA ILE A 200 14.29 -0.19 1.23
C ILE A 200 14.91 1.05 0.57
N PRO A 201 15.95 1.71 1.12
CA PRO A 201 16.54 2.88 0.47
C PRO A 201 17.09 2.63 -0.93
N LYS A 202 17.35 1.36 -1.28
CA LYS A 202 17.83 0.98 -2.62
C LYS A 202 16.71 0.71 -3.62
N VAL A 203 15.55 0.27 -3.13
CA VAL A 203 14.39 -0.10 -3.98
C VAL A 203 13.28 0.94 -3.97
N ARG A 204 13.32 1.88 -3.03
CA ARG A 204 12.42 3.04 -2.91
C ARG A 204 13.25 4.25 -2.48
N PRO A 205 14.12 4.74 -3.37
CA PRO A 205 15.04 5.82 -3.05
C PRO A 205 14.32 7.17 -2.90
N GLY A 206 14.94 8.05 -2.10
CA GLY A 206 14.43 9.40 -1.89
C GLY A 206 13.24 9.45 -0.92
N LEU A 207 12.58 10.58 -0.91
CA LEU A 207 11.31 10.82 -0.22
C LEU A 207 10.35 11.42 -1.23
N ASN A 208 9.12 10.96 -1.22
CA ASN A 208 8.05 11.51 -2.05
C ASN A 208 6.76 11.54 -1.23
N SER A 209 6.33 12.73 -0.85
CA SER A 209 5.09 13.00 -0.12
C SER A 209 4.02 13.49 -1.08
N ARG A 210 2.83 12.91 -1.00
CA ARG A 210 1.68 13.43 -1.75
C ARG A 210 1.20 14.75 -1.15
N THR A 211 0.53 15.55 -1.95
CA THR A 211 -0.01 16.84 -1.48
C THR A 211 -1.14 16.61 -0.47
N PRO A 212 -1.29 17.46 0.53
CA PRO A 212 -2.38 17.34 1.51
C PRO A 212 -3.75 17.36 0.87
N GLU A 213 -3.93 18.14 -0.20
CA GLU A 213 -5.18 18.30 -0.94
C GLU A 213 -5.59 17.01 -1.65
N SER A 214 -4.66 16.38 -2.39
CA SER A 214 -4.89 15.09 -3.05
C SER A 214 -5.25 13.99 -2.02
N ILE A 215 -4.58 13.97 -0.87
CA ILE A 215 -4.89 13.01 0.19
C ILE A 215 -6.27 13.27 0.79
N GLU A 216 -6.63 14.53 1.05
CA GLU A 216 -7.94 14.89 1.60
C GLU A 216 -9.07 14.50 0.65
N GLU A 217 -8.93 14.78 -0.65
CA GLU A 217 -9.93 14.40 -1.66
C GLU A 217 -10.12 12.89 -1.72
N GLU A 218 -9.04 12.12 -1.68
CA GLU A 218 -9.10 10.66 -1.65
C GLU A 218 -9.79 10.15 -0.38
N VAL A 219 -9.44 10.67 0.79
CA VAL A 219 -10.07 10.29 2.06
C VAL A 219 -11.56 10.60 2.06
N ARG A 220 -11.97 11.78 1.58
CA ARG A 220 -13.39 12.14 1.43
C ARG A 220 -14.13 11.18 0.51
N ARG A 221 -13.52 10.82 -0.62
CA ARG A 221 -14.08 9.86 -1.59
C ARG A 221 -14.25 8.47 -0.98
N LEU A 222 -13.24 7.98 -0.26
CA LEU A 222 -13.30 6.68 0.43
C LEU A 222 -14.40 6.64 1.51
N ILE A 223 -14.53 7.69 2.31
CA ILE A 223 -15.59 7.82 3.33
C ILE A 223 -16.96 7.83 2.66
N ALA A 224 -17.14 8.63 1.60
CA ALA A 224 -18.38 8.68 0.83
C ALA A 224 -18.76 7.31 0.24
N ASN A 225 -17.79 6.49 -0.12
CA ASN A 225 -17.97 5.13 -0.62
C ASN A 225 -18.12 4.07 0.51
N GLY A 226 -18.26 4.51 1.76
CA GLY A 226 -18.64 3.65 2.90
C GLY A 226 -17.49 3.01 3.65
N HIS A 227 -16.23 3.47 3.42
CA HIS A 227 -15.12 3.09 4.27
C HIS A 227 -15.20 3.78 5.63
N LYS A 228 -14.97 3.02 6.69
CA LYS A 228 -15.09 3.48 8.08
C LYS A 228 -13.76 3.63 8.80
N GLU A 229 -12.69 3.04 8.28
CA GLU A 229 -11.35 3.23 8.81
C GLU A 229 -10.36 3.53 7.68
N ILE A 230 -9.64 4.63 7.80
CA ILE A 230 -8.60 5.06 6.87
C ILE A 230 -7.23 4.90 7.53
N VAL A 231 -6.39 4.04 6.95
CA VAL A 231 -5.03 3.82 7.46
C VAL A 231 -4.05 4.66 6.65
N LEU A 232 -3.53 5.72 7.23
CA LEU A 232 -2.45 6.48 6.63
C LEU A 232 -1.20 5.61 6.58
N THR A 233 -0.68 5.38 5.39
CA THR A 233 0.47 4.51 5.19
C THR A 233 1.58 5.16 4.38
N GLY A 234 2.80 4.74 4.63
CA GLY A 234 3.99 5.18 3.92
C GLY A 234 5.13 4.20 4.14
N ILE A 235 6.19 4.36 3.38
CA ILE A 235 7.43 3.63 3.59
C ILE A 235 8.14 4.13 4.86
N HIS A 236 8.08 5.43 5.10
CA HIS A 236 8.54 6.08 6.32
C HIS A 236 7.56 7.22 6.69
N LEU A 237 6.45 6.83 7.28
CA LEU A 237 5.31 7.72 7.51
C LEU A 237 5.69 9.01 8.25
N GLY A 238 6.56 8.93 9.27
CA GLY A 238 7.03 10.09 10.03
C GLY A 238 7.86 11.10 9.22
N HIS A 239 8.35 10.74 8.03
CA HIS A 239 9.00 11.66 7.11
C HIS A 239 8.05 12.35 6.12
N TYR A 240 6.74 12.19 6.29
CA TYR A 240 5.78 12.92 5.46
C TYR A 240 6.04 14.44 5.51
N GLY A 241 6.12 15.07 4.35
CA GLY A 241 6.34 16.50 4.18
C GLY A 241 7.78 16.98 4.40
N VAL A 242 8.75 16.08 4.69
CA VAL A 242 10.16 16.47 4.83
C VAL A 242 10.75 16.90 3.49
N ASP A 243 10.42 16.21 2.42
CA ASP A 243 10.88 16.48 1.04
C ASP A 243 10.30 17.77 0.47
N THR A 244 9.12 18.19 0.91
CA THR A 244 8.46 19.40 0.41
C THR A 244 9.08 20.69 0.95
N THR A 245 9.75 20.63 2.10
CA THR A 245 10.30 21.79 2.79
C THR A 245 11.82 21.74 2.99
N ARG A 246 12.45 20.58 2.79
CA ARG A 246 13.90 20.41 2.98
C ARG A 246 14.68 21.25 1.98
N GLY A 247 15.53 22.14 2.49
CA GLY A 247 16.35 23.06 1.68
C GLY A 247 15.59 24.21 1.03
N LYS A 248 14.32 24.40 1.36
CA LYS A 248 13.52 25.55 0.91
C LYS A 248 13.39 26.55 2.07
N THR A 249 13.79 27.77 1.82
CA THR A 249 13.66 28.88 2.79
C THR A 249 12.28 29.53 2.66
N GLY A 250 11.68 29.92 3.79
CA GLY A 250 10.44 30.70 3.82
C GLY A 250 9.14 29.92 3.73
N LEU A 251 9.18 28.59 3.58
CA LEU A 251 7.97 27.76 3.64
C LEU A 251 7.83 27.16 5.05
N PRO A 252 6.67 27.30 5.71
CA PRO A 252 6.42 26.61 6.97
C PRO A 252 6.47 25.10 6.75
N PRO A 253 7.06 24.34 7.68
CA PRO A 253 7.09 22.89 7.56
C PRO A 253 5.69 22.32 7.67
N PHE A 254 5.24 21.60 6.63
CA PHE A 254 4.06 20.75 6.72
C PHE A 254 4.50 19.31 7.02
N ARG A 255 3.98 18.70 8.08
CA ARG A 255 4.38 17.38 8.60
C ARG A 255 3.16 16.49 8.81
N LEU A 256 3.39 15.24 9.18
CA LEU A 256 2.34 14.26 9.42
C LEU A 256 1.24 14.78 10.37
N TRP A 257 1.61 15.46 11.45
CA TRP A 257 0.63 15.99 12.40
C TRP A 257 -0.24 17.13 11.84
N HIS A 258 0.25 17.91 10.88
CA HIS A 258 -0.58 18.87 10.15
C HIS A 258 -1.58 18.16 9.24
N LEU A 259 -1.14 17.08 8.58
CA LEU A 259 -2.04 16.24 7.78
C LEU A 259 -3.12 15.60 8.65
N MET A 260 -2.76 15.06 9.81
CA MET A 260 -3.71 14.48 10.76
C MET A 260 -4.80 15.48 11.14
N ARG A 261 -4.42 16.70 11.58
CA ARG A 261 -5.38 17.76 11.91
C ARG A 261 -6.24 18.20 10.73
N LYS A 262 -5.66 18.26 9.52
CA LYS A 262 -6.40 18.60 8.30
C LYS A 262 -7.47 17.53 7.99
N LEU A 263 -7.11 16.27 8.06
CA LEU A 263 -8.04 15.16 7.81
C LEU A 263 -9.09 15.02 8.90
N ASP A 264 -8.74 15.32 10.14
CA ASP A 264 -9.67 15.29 11.28
C ASP A 264 -10.87 16.25 11.13
N GLN A 265 -10.75 17.27 10.28
CA GLN A 265 -11.85 18.18 9.95
C GLN A 265 -12.87 17.58 8.96
N ILE A 266 -12.63 16.37 8.43
CA ILE A 266 -13.58 15.71 7.54
C ILE A 266 -14.73 15.15 8.38
N PRO A 267 -15.98 15.63 8.17
CA PRO A 267 -17.10 15.19 8.98
C PRO A 267 -17.52 13.76 8.67
N GLY A 268 -18.16 13.10 9.62
CA GLY A 268 -18.72 11.77 9.45
C GLY A 268 -18.25 10.76 10.49
N GLU A 269 -18.84 9.58 10.47
CA GLU A 269 -18.47 8.45 11.34
C GLU A 269 -17.39 7.61 10.66
N TRP A 270 -16.15 7.95 10.89
CA TRP A 270 -14.99 7.24 10.41
C TRP A 270 -13.83 7.37 11.40
N ARG A 271 -12.78 6.60 11.24
CA ARG A 271 -11.60 6.71 12.09
C ARG A 271 -10.30 6.64 11.28
N MET A 272 -9.31 7.37 11.75
CA MET A 272 -7.97 7.45 11.19
C MET A 272 -7.02 6.54 11.98
N ARG A 273 -6.27 5.72 11.30
CA ARG A 273 -5.20 4.90 11.89
C ARG A 273 -3.87 5.22 11.24
N LEU A 274 -2.81 5.21 12.03
CA LEU A 274 -1.46 5.35 11.53
C LEU A 274 -0.82 3.97 11.30
N SER A 275 -0.08 3.82 10.20
CA SER A 275 0.82 2.68 10.03
C SER A 275 2.09 2.86 10.89
N SER A 276 3.14 2.09 10.61
CA SER A 276 4.37 2.15 11.41
C SER A 276 5.01 3.53 11.40
N ILE A 277 5.44 3.98 12.58
CA ILE A 277 6.12 5.25 12.80
C ILE A 277 7.44 5.03 13.56
N GLU A 278 8.43 5.85 13.32
CA GLU A 278 9.68 5.87 14.08
C GLU A 278 9.51 6.67 15.37
N ALA A 279 10.06 6.17 16.45
CA ALA A 279 9.98 6.87 17.74
C ALA A 279 10.61 8.28 17.71
N ASN A 280 11.60 8.51 16.84
CA ASN A 280 12.23 9.82 16.70
C ASN A 280 11.35 10.88 16.02
N GLU A 281 10.37 10.48 15.23
CA GLU A 281 9.44 11.40 14.58
C GLU A 281 8.21 11.71 15.44
N VAL A 282 8.11 11.10 16.62
CA VAL A 282 7.06 11.39 17.61
C VAL A 282 7.59 12.48 18.56
N ASP A 283 7.20 13.71 18.33
CA ASP A 283 7.59 14.90 19.07
C ASP A 283 6.38 15.58 19.75
N GLU A 284 6.58 16.73 20.39
CA GLU A 284 5.52 17.45 21.09
C GLU A 284 4.40 17.92 20.15
N ASP A 285 4.72 18.26 18.90
CA ASP A 285 3.69 18.66 17.92
C ASP A 285 2.84 17.46 17.50
N PHE A 286 3.47 16.28 17.35
CA PHE A 286 2.73 15.02 17.14
C PHE A 286 1.84 14.69 18.35
N PHE A 287 2.35 14.82 19.59
CA PHE A 287 1.55 14.55 20.78
C PHE A 287 0.33 15.45 20.90
N ARG A 288 0.49 16.76 20.60
CA ARG A 288 -0.64 17.70 20.57
C ARG A 288 -1.65 17.31 19.50
N ALA A 289 -1.20 16.97 18.29
CA ALA A 289 -2.10 16.53 17.24
C ALA A 289 -2.83 15.22 17.61
N ALA A 290 -2.13 14.27 18.22
CA ALA A 290 -2.75 13.02 18.68
C ALA A 290 -3.79 13.25 19.79
N ALA A 291 -3.58 14.25 20.65
CA ALA A 291 -4.55 14.63 21.69
C ALA A 291 -5.79 15.33 21.11
N ASP A 292 -5.59 16.15 20.07
CA ASP A 292 -6.64 16.99 19.49
C ASP A 292 -7.52 16.26 18.45
N CYS A 293 -7.00 15.20 17.79
CA CYS A 293 -7.69 14.50 16.71
C CYS A 293 -8.73 13.50 17.24
N GLU A 294 -10.00 13.79 17.01
CA GLU A 294 -11.15 12.97 17.45
C GLU A 294 -11.25 11.65 16.67
N HIS A 295 -10.91 11.66 15.38
CA HIS A 295 -10.96 10.48 14.53
C HIS A 295 -9.76 9.53 14.71
N LEU A 296 -8.73 9.92 15.47
CA LEU A 296 -7.51 9.11 15.61
C LEU A 296 -7.74 7.88 16.47
N CYS A 297 -7.51 6.70 15.91
CA CYS A 297 -7.52 5.45 16.68
C CYS A 297 -6.43 5.47 17.76
N PRO A 298 -6.74 5.09 19.02
CA PRO A 298 -5.76 4.99 20.10
C PRO A 298 -4.90 3.73 19.95
N GLN A 299 -4.28 3.56 18.79
CA GLN A 299 -3.37 2.46 18.49
C GLN A 299 -2.17 2.98 17.70
N PHE A 300 -0.98 2.67 18.17
CA PHE A 300 0.28 3.10 17.58
C PHE A 300 1.19 1.91 17.32
N HIS A 301 1.97 2.01 16.24
CA HIS A 301 2.97 1.00 15.90
C HIS A 301 4.37 1.64 15.80
N PRO A 302 4.98 1.99 16.95
CA PRO A 302 6.37 2.42 16.98
C PRO A 302 7.31 1.25 16.76
N ALA A 303 8.17 1.33 15.72
CA ALA A 303 9.07 0.26 15.32
C ALA A 303 10.29 0.17 16.25
N LEU A 304 10.30 -0.78 17.19
CA LEU A 304 11.40 -1.00 18.15
C LEU A 304 12.64 -1.64 17.51
N GLN A 305 12.45 -2.64 16.68
CA GLN A 305 13.46 -3.46 16.01
C GLN A 305 14.32 -4.29 16.97
N SER A 306 14.86 -3.72 18.05
CA SER A 306 15.57 -4.40 19.16
C SER A 306 15.44 -3.60 20.44
N GLY A 307 15.40 -4.26 21.58
CA GLY A 307 15.41 -3.65 22.90
C GLY A 307 16.79 -3.56 23.52
N SER A 308 17.86 -3.78 22.75
CA SER A 308 19.25 -3.60 23.17
C SER A 308 19.90 -2.42 22.46
N ASP A 309 20.46 -1.49 23.20
CA ASP A 309 21.20 -0.34 22.66
C ASP A 309 22.43 -0.76 21.84
N GLY A 310 23.07 -1.88 22.21
CA GLY A 310 24.16 -2.47 21.46
C GLY A 310 23.72 -2.92 20.07
N VAL A 311 22.62 -3.67 19.98
CA VAL A 311 22.02 -4.10 18.71
C VAL A 311 21.51 -2.93 17.90
N LEU A 312 20.81 -1.96 18.50
CA LEU A 312 20.32 -0.74 17.84
C LEU A 312 21.47 0.06 17.21
N THR A 313 22.63 0.12 17.87
CA THR A 313 23.83 0.76 17.32
C THR A 313 24.32 0.04 16.06
N ARG A 314 24.43 -1.29 16.08
CA ARG A 314 24.82 -2.09 14.93
C ARG A 314 23.77 -2.03 13.80
N MET A 315 22.49 -1.92 14.16
CA MET A 315 21.39 -1.66 13.22
C MET A 315 21.41 -0.25 12.63
N ARG A 316 22.25 0.66 13.13
CA ARG A 316 22.29 2.08 12.77
C ARG A 316 20.98 2.81 13.04
N ARG A 317 20.34 2.46 14.17
CA ARG A 317 19.12 3.15 14.61
C ARG A 317 19.48 4.48 15.29
N ARG A 318 18.59 5.47 15.13
CA ARG A 318 18.81 6.84 15.62
C ARG A 318 18.27 7.09 17.02
N TYR A 319 17.72 6.10 17.68
CA TYR A 319 17.19 6.18 19.05
C TYR A 319 17.87 5.14 19.94
N ARG A 320 17.63 5.31 21.23
CA ARG A 320 18.01 4.38 22.31
C ARG A 320 16.76 3.91 23.03
N VAL A 321 16.85 2.79 23.71
CA VAL A 321 15.72 2.13 24.39
C VAL A 321 15.04 3.06 25.39
N GLY A 322 15.82 3.75 26.25
CA GLY A 322 15.25 4.68 27.23
C GLY A 322 14.36 5.75 26.57
N ARG A 323 14.88 6.38 25.51
CA ARG A 323 14.13 7.40 24.79
C ARG A 323 12.90 6.85 24.04
N PHE A 324 12.98 5.62 23.58
CA PHE A 324 11.84 4.93 22.98
C PHE A 324 10.72 4.72 24.03
N LEU A 325 11.06 4.21 25.23
CA LEU A 325 10.10 3.99 26.31
C LEU A 325 9.47 5.32 26.79
N GLU A 326 10.26 6.38 26.96
CA GLU A 326 9.76 7.72 27.29
C GLU A 326 8.65 8.19 26.33
N LYS A 327 8.82 7.94 25.01
CA LYS A 327 7.82 8.31 24.01
C LYS A 327 6.52 7.52 24.21
N LEU A 328 6.60 6.22 24.50
CA LEU A 328 5.41 5.41 24.78
C LEU A 328 4.67 5.89 26.03
N ASP A 329 5.41 6.21 27.08
CA ASP A 329 4.82 6.73 28.32
C ASP A 329 4.16 8.09 28.10
N ARG A 330 4.76 8.95 27.24
CA ARG A 330 4.16 10.21 26.86
C ARG A 330 2.84 10.04 26.12
N ILE A 331 2.76 9.07 25.18
CA ILE A 331 1.50 8.74 24.51
C ILE A 331 0.45 8.23 25.51
N ARG A 332 0.83 7.37 26.46
CA ARG A 332 -0.10 6.87 27.50
C ARG A 332 -0.64 7.97 28.40
N GLN A 333 0.15 9.01 28.68
CA GLN A 333 -0.32 10.16 29.46
C GLN A 333 -1.44 10.92 28.73
N ILE A 334 -1.39 10.95 27.38
CA ILE A 334 -2.36 11.67 26.55
C ILE A 334 -3.55 10.75 26.23
N MET A 335 -3.27 9.50 25.90
CA MET A 335 -4.24 8.47 25.55
C MET A 335 -4.04 7.22 26.43
N PRO A 336 -4.64 7.17 27.64
CA PRO A 336 -4.43 6.08 28.58
C PRO A 336 -4.80 4.69 28.04
N SER A 337 -5.77 4.61 27.14
CA SER A 337 -6.22 3.39 26.45
C SER A 337 -5.38 2.99 25.25
N ALA A 338 -4.31 3.74 24.92
CA ALA A 338 -3.51 3.50 23.74
C ALA A 338 -2.91 2.10 23.70
N ALA A 339 -3.19 1.37 22.63
CA ALA A 339 -2.57 0.08 22.32
C ALA A 339 -1.25 0.30 21.56
N PHE A 340 -0.22 -0.44 21.97
CA PHE A 340 1.07 -0.41 21.28
C PHE A 340 1.36 -1.75 20.63
N THR A 341 1.73 -1.69 19.36
CA THR A 341 2.25 -2.82 18.59
C THR A 341 3.63 -2.49 18.07
N THR A 342 4.47 -3.48 17.78
CA THR A 342 5.82 -3.22 17.31
C THR A 342 6.38 -4.35 16.46
N ASP A 343 7.45 -4.05 15.72
CA ASP A 343 8.28 -5.03 15.03
C ASP A 343 9.57 -5.25 15.82
N VAL A 344 9.97 -6.52 15.96
CA VAL A 344 11.25 -6.93 16.56
C VAL A 344 11.96 -7.90 15.63
N ILE A 345 13.23 -7.63 15.35
CA ILE A 345 14.13 -8.53 14.60
C ILE A 345 14.98 -9.29 15.62
N VAL A 346 14.90 -10.61 15.61
CA VAL A 346 15.71 -11.48 16.47
C VAL A 346 16.85 -12.12 15.68
N GLY A 347 17.98 -12.31 16.34
CA GLY A 347 19.17 -12.93 15.74
C GLY A 347 19.85 -12.02 14.73
N PHE A 348 19.88 -10.72 14.99
CA PHE A 348 20.72 -9.79 14.24
C PHE A 348 22.20 -10.17 14.40
N PRO A 349 23.08 -9.98 13.38
CA PRO A 349 24.50 -10.34 13.48
C PRO A 349 25.17 -9.81 14.74
N GLY A 350 25.83 -10.70 15.48
CA GLY A 350 26.47 -10.41 16.75
C GLY A 350 25.52 -10.19 17.94
N GLU A 351 24.21 -10.47 17.81
CA GLU A 351 23.30 -10.42 18.96
C GLU A 351 23.60 -11.53 19.95
N THR A 352 24.02 -11.15 21.15
CA THR A 352 24.28 -12.07 22.27
C THR A 352 23.00 -12.49 22.99
N ASP A 353 23.06 -13.50 23.86
CA ASP A 353 21.90 -13.89 24.67
C ASP A 353 21.53 -12.79 25.69
N ALA A 354 22.53 -12.10 26.25
CA ALA A 354 22.27 -10.93 27.12
C ALA A 354 21.52 -9.82 26.39
N GLU A 355 21.92 -9.47 25.19
CA GLU A 355 21.24 -8.44 24.39
C GLU A 355 19.83 -8.88 23.95
N PHE A 356 19.63 -10.17 23.73
CA PHE A 356 18.29 -10.70 23.49
C PHE A 356 17.41 -10.58 24.74
N GLU A 357 17.93 -10.89 25.94
CA GLU A 357 17.20 -10.68 27.20
C GLU A 357 16.91 -9.20 27.47
N GLU A 358 17.79 -8.27 27.12
CA GLU A 358 17.49 -6.83 27.12
C GLU A 358 16.27 -6.52 26.24
N THR A 359 16.18 -7.14 25.05
CA THR A 359 15.03 -6.98 24.15
C THR A 359 13.74 -7.52 24.77
N VAL A 360 13.78 -8.70 25.40
CA VAL A 360 12.65 -9.28 26.12
C VAL A 360 12.17 -8.35 27.24
N ASN A 361 13.11 -7.83 28.04
CA ASN A 361 12.80 -6.93 29.15
C ASN A 361 12.23 -5.59 28.68
N THR A 362 12.77 -5.03 27.60
CA THR A 362 12.23 -3.82 26.96
C THR A 362 10.79 -4.04 26.47
N CYS A 363 10.50 -5.19 25.87
CA CYS A 363 9.14 -5.52 25.43
C CYS A 363 8.16 -5.61 26.62
N ARG A 364 8.59 -6.17 27.77
CA ARG A 364 7.79 -6.20 29.00
C ARG A 364 7.53 -4.78 29.54
N GLN A 365 8.55 -3.92 29.60
CA GLN A 365 8.41 -2.54 30.05
C GLN A 365 7.50 -1.74 29.13
N ALA A 366 7.64 -1.92 27.82
CA ALA A 366 6.82 -1.29 26.81
C ALA A 366 5.34 -1.75 26.83
N ARG A 367 5.04 -2.90 27.44
CA ARG A 367 3.69 -3.48 27.55
C ARG A 367 2.99 -3.51 26.17
N PHE A 368 3.66 -4.11 25.16
CA PHE A 368 3.08 -4.23 23.83
C PHE A 368 1.88 -5.18 23.81
N MET A 369 0.80 -4.75 23.17
CA MET A 369 -0.36 -5.60 22.87
C MET A 369 0.00 -6.69 21.84
N LYS A 370 0.87 -6.33 20.86
CA LYS A 370 1.32 -7.22 19.79
C LYS A 370 2.77 -6.95 19.42
N ILE A 371 3.55 -8.02 19.27
CA ILE A 371 4.91 -7.96 18.76
C ILE A 371 4.97 -8.80 17.48
N HIS A 372 5.28 -8.17 16.36
CA HIS A 372 5.59 -8.87 15.12
C HIS A 372 7.07 -9.27 15.17
N ILE A 373 7.32 -10.54 15.32
CA ILE A 373 8.65 -11.10 15.53
C ILE A 373 9.18 -11.60 14.20
N PHE A 374 10.31 -11.07 13.77
CA PHE A 374 10.97 -11.45 12.52
C PHE A 374 12.34 -12.05 12.80
N PRO A 375 12.70 -13.21 12.23
CA PRO A 375 14.10 -13.62 12.18
C PRO A 375 14.87 -12.63 11.30
N TYR A 376 16.09 -12.28 11.69
CA TYR A 376 16.97 -11.55 10.82
C TYR A 376 17.11 -12.29 9.48
N SER A 377 16.85 -11.58 8.39
CA SER A 377 16.97 -12.09 7.02
C SER A 377 18.12 -11.41 6.33
N GLN A 378 19.19 -12.14 6.07
CA GLN A 378 20.35 -11.63 5.33
C GLN A 378 19.93 -11.15 3.93
N ARG A 379 20.18 -9.88 3.64
CA ARG A 379 19.78 -9.24 2.37
C ARG A 379 21.01 -8.77 1.61
N ARG A 380 21.32 -9.42 0.50
CA ARG A 380 22.43 -9.01 -0.39
C ARG A 380 22.31 -7.51 -0.71
N GLY A 381 23.42 -6.80 -0.51
CA GLY A 381 23.51 -5.36 -0.74
C GLY A 381 23.17 -4.51 0.46
N THR A 382 22.86 -5.08 1.63
CA THR A 382 22.76 -4.35 2.90
C THR A 382 24.06 -4.56 3.71
N PRO A 383 24.51 -3.55 4.50
CA PRO A 383 25.71 -3.70 5.31
C PRO A 383 25.68 -4.90 6.26
N ALA A 384 24.55 -5.17 6.91
CA ALA A 384 24.43 -6.27 7.85
C ALA A 384 24.54 -7.66 7.22
N ALA A 385 24.40 -7.76 5.89
CA ALA A 385 24.61 -9.03 5.19
C ALA A 385 26.07 -9.51 5.28
N ASP A 386 26.99 -8.55 5.39
CA ASP A 386 28.43 -8.79 5.41
C ASP A 386 29.02 -8.69 6.83
N TYR A 387 28.18 -8.51 7.86
CA TYR A 387 28.64 -8.50 9.25
C TYR A 387 29.08 -9.89 9.67
N PRO A 388 30.17 -10.00 10.44
CA PRO A 388 30.55 -11.26 11.07
C PRO A 388 29.49 -11.71 12.10
N ASP A 389 29.70 -12.86 12.69
CA ASP A 389 28.91 -13.40 13.81
C ASP A 389 27.42 -13.54 13.49
N GLN A 390 27.10 -14.07 12.30
CA GLN A 390 25.73 -14.40 11.92
C GLN A 390 25.13 -15.41 12.90
N VAL A 391 24.01 -15.06 13.52
CA VAL A 391 23.37 -15.92 14.52
C VAL A 391 22.81 -17.19 13.87
N PRO A 392 23.09 -18.39 14.40
CA PRO A 392 22.59 -19.65 13.87
C PRO A 392 21.06 -19.73 13.77
N ALA A 393 20.56 -20.49 12.80
CA ALA A 393 19.11 -20.63 12.57
C ALA A 393 18.37 -21.18 13.79
N GLU A 394 18.93 -22.16 14.49
CA GLU A 394 18.34 -22.76 15.68
C GLU A 394 18.25 -21.75 16.83
N THR A 395 19.28 -20.93 17.04
CA THR A 395 19.25 -19.84 18.03
C THR A 395 18.15 -18.82 17.67
N ARG A 396 18.04 -18.41 16.40
CA ARG A 396 16.96 -17.53 15.97
C ARG A 396 15.58 -18.12 16.22
N LYS A 397 15.40 -19.40 15.92
CA LYS A 397 14.14 -20.12 16.17
C LYS A 397 13.78 -20.17 17.65
N SER A 398 14.74 -20.50 18.52
CA SER A 398 14.55 -20.49 19.97
C SER A 398 14.16 -19.11 20.49
N ARG A 399 14.85 -18.05 20.05
CA ARG A 399 14.54 -16.67 20.45
C ARG A 399 13.16 -16.23 19.97
N ILE A 400 12.74 -16.63 18.74
CA ILE A 400 11.37 -16.37 18.24
C ILE A 400 10.34 -17.03 19.16
N GLN A 401 10.52 -18.30 19.52
CA GLN A 401 9.60 -19.04 20.40
C GLN A 401 9.50 -18.41 21.79
N HIS A 402 10.64 -18.03 22.37
CA HIS A 402 10.68 -17.33 23.65
C HIS A 402 9.93 -16.00 23.59
N LEU A 403 10.28 -15.13 22.66
CA LEU A 403 9.63 -13.80 22.55
C LEU A 403 8.14 -13.92 22.20
N ALA A 404 7.73 -14.92 21.41
CA ALA A 404 6.31 -15.20 21.14
C ALA A 404 5.54 -15.67 22.39
N SER A 405 6.21 -16.36 23.33
CA SER A 405 5.60 -16.69 24.61
C SER A 405 5.39 -15.44 25.48
N VAL A 406 6.39 -14.55 25.52
CA VAL A 406 6.30 -13.26 26.21
C VAL A 406 5.19 -12.40 25.61
N GLU A 407 5.13 -12.30 24.28
CA GLU A 407 4.09 -11.54 23.55
C GLU A 407 2.69 -12.00 23.92
N ARG A 408 2.43 -13.33 23.96
CA ARG A 408 1.13 -13.86 24.37
C ARG A 408 0.75 -13.43 25.80
N GLY A 409 1.69 -13.43 26.73
CA GLY A 409 1.46 -12.93 28.07
C GLY A 409 1.06 -11.45 28.10
N LEU A 410 1.82 -10.62 27.41
CA LEU A 410 1.56 -9.18 27.31
C LEU A 410 0.22 -8.87 26.61
N ALA A 411 -0.12 -9.61 25.56
CA ALA A 411 -1.40 -9.49 24.90
C ALA A 411 -2.57 -9.81 25.84
N MET A 412 -2.45 -10.89 26.62
CA MET A 412 -3.46 -11.26 27.61
C MET A 412 -3.61 -10.20 28.70
N ASP A 413 -2.51 -9.62 29.17
CA ASP A 413 -2.55 -8.54 30.16
C ASP A 413 -3.26 -7.29 29.58
N TYR A 414 -3.01 -6.94 28.34
CA TYR A 414 -3.73 -5.87 27.65
C TYR A 414 -5.23 -6.18 27.52
N TYR A 415 -5.60 -7.41 27.10
CA TYR A 415 -7.02 -7.77 26.94
C TYR A 415 -7.76 -7.77 28.29
N ARG A 416 -7.12 -8.12 29.38
CA ARG A 416 -7.72 -8.04 30.72
C ARG A 416 -8.13 -6.61 31.10
N LEU A 417 -7.39 -5.60 30.64
CA LEU A 417 -7.72 -4.20 30.87
C LEU A 417 -8.99 -3.77 30.09
N MET A 418 -9.36 -4.50 29.02
CA MET A 418 -10.52 -4.18 28.21
C MET A 418 -11.78 -4.91 28.66
N VAL A 419 -11.69 -5.85 29.61
CA VAL A 419 -12.86 -6.60 30.10
C VAL A 419 -13.77 -5.69 30.90
N GLY A 420 -15.04 -5.59 30.46
CA GLY A 420 -16.04 -4.73 31.08
C GLY A 420 -16.14 -3.33 30.50
N GLU A 421 -15.22 -2.96 29.62
CA GLU A 421 -15.27 -1.67 28.93
C GLU A 421 -16.05 -1.78 27.60
N PRO A 422 -16.86 -0.78 27.23
CA PRO A 422 -17.49 -0.73 25.93
C PRO A 422 -16.44 -0.49 24.85
N LEU A 423 -16.44 -1.33 23.81
CA LEU A 423 -15.47 -1.24 22.72
C LEU A 423 -16.20 -1.01 21.40
N GLU A 424 -15.76 -0.01 20.64
CA GLU A 424 -16.16 0.18 19.26
C GLU A 424 -15.35 -0.77 18.36
N VAL A 425 -16.03 -1.61 17.60
CA VAL A 425 -15.40 -2.57 16.70
C VAL A 425 -15.76 -2.30 15.23
N LEU A 426 -14.77 -2.43 14.35
CA LEU A 426 -14.98 -2.43 12.91
C LEU A 426 -15.23 -3.87 12.45
N VAL A 427 -16.42 -4.12 11.91
CA VAL A 427 -16.75 -5.42 11.30
C VAL A 427 -16.30 -5.40 9.85
N GLU A 428 -15.44 -6.37 9.47
CA GLU A 428 -14.92 -6.57 8.11
C GLU A 428 -15.36 -7.91 7.53
#